data_b01f14c6a7b609e465b45f880c1c0050
#
_entry.id   b01f14c6a7b609e465b45f880c1c0050
#
_cell.length_a   1.000
_cell.length_b   1.000
_cell.length_c   1.000
_cell.angle_alpha   90.00
_cell.angle_beta   90.00
_cell.angle_gamma   90.00
#
_symmetry.space_group_name_H-M   'P 1'
#
loop_
_entity.id
_entity.type
_entity.pdbx_description
1 polymer ?
#
loop_
_entity_poly.entity_id
_entity_poly.type
_entity_poly.pdbx_seq_one_letter_code
_entity_poly.pdbx_strand_id
1 'polypeptide(L)'
;MELEITENNSNPLLDRQEVKIVVKHDSDATPKRNQVIKSLSEQLKAKKELIIIDHLKNKYGKTETQGYAKVYANKDAMNLIETKPSLDRHKNIGEAPKKEKVAAPEETNEEEVSEEDNKEEATEEEGEVETNEED
;
A
#
# COMPACT_ATOMS: atom_id res chain seq x y z
N MET A 1 19.99 -6.49 7.94
CA MET A 1 19.01 -7.36 7.24
C MET A 1 19.73 -8.47 6.51
N GLU A 2 19.44 -9.73 6.82
CA GLU A 2 20.00 -10.91 6.18
C GLU A 2 18.88 -11.69 5.49
N LEU A 3 19.08 -12.11 4.22
CA LEU A 3 18.08 -12.83 3.43
C LEU A 3 18.58 -14.24 3.14
N GLU A 4 17.85 -15.24 3.60
CA GLU A 4 18.11 -16.65 3.36
C GLU A 4 17.04 -17.22 2.41
N ILE A 5 17.46 -17.93 1.37
CA ILE A 5 16.58 -18.68 0.50
C ILE A 5 16.40 -20.08 1.07
N THR A 6 15.20 -20.43 1.48
CA THR A 6 14.89 -21.75 2.04
C THR A 6 14.58 -22.77 0.95
N GLU A 7 13.82 -22.37 -0.06
CA GLU A 7 13.45 -23.24 -1.16
C GLU A 7 13.47 -22.44 -2.47
N ASN A 8 13.92 -23.09 -3.53
CA ASN A 8 13.89 -22.53 -4.87
C ASN A 8 13.43 -23.63 -5.84
N ASN A 9 12.17 -23.55 -6.28
CA ASN A 9 11.54 -24.50 -7.16
C ASN A 9 11.31 -23.88 -8.54
N SER A 10 11.79 -24.52 -9.60
CA SER A 10 11.51 -24.09 -10.97
C SER A 10 10.17 -24.68 -11.44
N ASN A 11 9.30 -23.81 -11.93
CA ASN A 11 8.01 -24.18 -12.51
C ASN A 11 8.02 -23.92 -14.02
N PRO A 12 8.31 -24.92 -14.83
CA PRO A 12 8.42 -24.76 -16.28
C PRO A 12 7.08 -24.49 -16.99
N LEU A 13 5.95 -24.86 -16.38
CA LEU A 13 4.63 -24.60 -16.94
C LEU A 13 4.24 -23.12 -16.92
N LEU A 14 4.77 -22.39 -15.96
CA LEU A 14 4.48 -20.97 -15.74
C LEU A 14 5.70 -20.08 -16.04
N ASP A 15 6.76 -20.62 -16.61
CA ASP A 15 8.03 -19.93 -16.91
C ASP A 15 8.54 -19.06 -15.74
N ARG A 16 8.45 -19.61 -14.52
CA ARG A 16 8.85 -18.91 -13.31
C ARG A 16 9.58 -19.81 -12.34
N GLN A 17 10.35 -19.17 -11.46
CA GLN A 17 10.92 -19.80 -10.27
C GLN A 17 10.11 -19.35 -9.04
N GLU A 18 9.81 -20.27 -8.18
CA GLU A 18 9.10 -20.06 -6.92
C GLU A 18 10.08 -20.16 -5.77
N VAL A 19 10.24 -19.06 -5.04
CA VAL A 19 11.27 -18.91 -4.03
C VAL A 19 10.63 -18.63 -2.68
N LYS A 20 10.91 -19.49 -1.69
CA LYS A 20 10.57 -19.21 -0.30
C LYS A 20 11.79 -18.60 0.39
N ILE A 21 11.59 -17.52 1.08
CA ILE A 21 12.64 -16.75 1.72
C ILE A 21 12.34 -16.53 3.21
N VAL A 22 13.41 -16.43 3.96
CA VAL A 22 13.37 -15.96 5.35
C VAL A 22 14.30 -14.75 5.46
N VAL A 23 13.73 -13.64 5.91
CA VAL A 23 14.49 -12.41 6.13
C VAL A 23 14.64 -12.18 7.63
N LYS A 24 15.86 -12.18 8.11
CA LYS A 24 16.21 -11.83 9.49
C LYS A 24 16.50 -10.34 9.58
N HIS A 25 15.89 -9.68 10.53
CA HIS A 25 16.02 -8.22 10.72
C HIS A 25 16.20 -7.89 12.20
N ASP A 26 17.30 -8.42 12.76
CA ASP A 26 17.62 -8.27 14.18
C ASP A 26 17.73 -6.84 14.56
N SER A 27 17.49 -5.99 15.07
CA SER A 27 17.69 -4.55 15.35
C SER A 27 17.09 -3.59 14.32
N ASP A 28 16.55 -4.08 13.22
CA ASP A 28 15.97 -3.26 12.16
C ASP A 28 14.45 -3.37 12.12
N ALA A 29 13.80 -2.36 11.50
CA ALA A 29 12.38 -2.44 11.21
C ALA A 29 12.08 -3.54 10.19
N THR A 30 10.86 -4.08 10.23
CA THR A 30 10.37 -5.05 9.23
C THR A 30 10.67 -4.60 7.80
N PRO A 31 11.30 -5.45 6.97
CA PRO A 31 11.75 -5.08 5.65
C PRO A 31 10.57 -4.77 4.71
N LYS A 32 10.72 -3.69 3.95
CA LYS A 32 9.78 -3.34 2.88
C LYS A 32 10.01 -4.21 1.65
N ARG A 33 8.97 -4.43 0.83
CA ARG A 33 9.07 -5.21 -0.42
C ARG A 33 10.24 -4.79 -1.30
N ASN A 34 10.45 -3.49 -1.46
CA ASN A 34 11.53 -2.96 -2.29
C ASN A 34 12.94 -3.38 -1.82
N GLN A 35 13.14 -3.48 -0.52
CA GLN A 35 14.40 -3.93 0.06
C GLN A 35 14.62 -5.42 -0.20
N VAL A 36 13.59 -6.22 0.02
CA VAL A 36 13.63 -7.67 -0.23
C VAL A 36 13.88 -7.98 -1.71
N ILE A 37 13.22 -7.26 -2.64
CA ILE A 37 13.44 -7.42 -4.08
C ILE A 37 14.86 -7.06 -4.48
N LYS A 38 15.46 -6.01 -3.90
CA LYS A 38 16.86 -5.66 -4.15
C LYS A 38 17.78 -6.80 -3.76
N SER A 39 17.66 -7.31 -2.54
CA SER A 39 18.50 -8.43 -2.05
C SER A 39 18.28 -9.70 -2.86
N LEU A 40 17.04 -10.03 -3.22
CA LEU A 40 16.73 -11.16 -4.10
C LEU A 40 17.33 -11.01 -5.50
N SER A 41 17.26 -9.81 -6.08
CA SER A 41 17.83 -9.56 -7.41
C SER A 41 19.35 -9.74 -7.44
N GLU A 42 20.03 -9.43 -6.35
CA GLU A 42 21.47 -9.61 -6.19
C GLU A 42 21.84 -11.09 -6.02
N GLN A 43 21.10 -11.84 -5.21
CA GLN A 43 21.36 -13.27 -4.98
C GLN A 43 21.01 -14.14 -6.17
N LEU A 44 19.86 -13.91 -6.82
CA LEU A 44 19.40 -14.69 -7.97
C LEU A 44 19.89 -14.17 -9.32
N LYS A 45 20.61 -13.03 -9.32
CA LYS A 45 21.06 -12.32 -10.54
C LYS A 45 19.91 -12.06 -11.54
N ALA A 46 18.72 -11.86 -11.01
CA ALA A 46 17.50 -11.60 -11.78
C ALA A 46 17.17 -10.11 -11.83
N LYS A 47 16.48 -9.67 -12.86
CA LYS A 47 16.03 -8.26 -12.97
C LYS A 47 14.96 -7.98 -11.91
N LYS A 48 15.06 -6.84 -11.22
CA LYS A 48 14.10 -6.40 -10.19
C LYS A 48 12.66 -6.36 -10.68
N GLU A 49 12.48 -6.01 -11.95
CA GLU A 49 11.18 -5.90 -12.60
C GLU A 49 10.48 -7.25 -12.84
N LEU A 50 11.23 -8.35 -12.82
CA LEU A 50 10.73 -9.70 -13.02
C LEU A 50 10.47 -10.45 -11.71
N ILE A 51 10.73 -9.81 -10.57
CA ILE A 51 10.54 -10.39 -9.25
C ILE A 51 9.26 -9.85 -8.64
N ILE A 52 8.34 -10.73 -8.30
CA ILE A 52 7.09 -10.41 -7.60
C ILE A 52 7.09 -11.06 -6.23
N ILE A 53 6.85 -10.26 -5.19
CA ILE A 53 6.63 -10.77 -3.85
C ILE A 53 5.12 -10.90 -3.62
N ASP A 54 4.67 -12.11 -3.45
CA ASP A 54 3.28 -12.42 -3.16
C ASP A 54 2.91 -11.96 -1.75
N HIS A 55 3.58 -12.49 -0.75
CA HIS A 55 3.37 -12.09 0.64
C HIS A 55 4.66 -12.08 1.45
N LEU A 56 4.64 -11.26 2.50
CA LEU A 56 5.62 -11.22 3.57
C LEU A 56 4.84 -11.37 4.89
N LYS A 57 5.17 -12.37 5.67
CA LYS A 57 4.53 -12.68 6.95
C LYS A 57 5.57 -12.67 8.07
N ASN A 58 5.37 -11.82 9.05
CA ASN A 58 6.20 -11.79 10.24
C ASN A 58 5.83 -12.93 11.17
N LYS A 59 6.82 -13.54 11.79
CA LYS A 59 6.61 -14.47 12.90
C LYS A 59 6.42 -13.70 14.19
N TYR A 60 5.37 -14.03 14.93
CA TYR A 60 5.13 -13.43 16.24
C TYR A 60 6.29 -13.74 17.21
N GLY A 61 6.77 -12.71 17.90
CA GLY A 61 7.84 -12.82 18.88
C GLY A 61 9.24 -13.10 18.32
N LYS A 62 9.43 -13.00 16.99
CA LYS A 62 10.72 -13.18 16.33
C LYS A 62 10.99 -12.04 15.34
N THR A 63 12.27 -11.72 15.16
CA THR A 63 12.75 -10.76 14.17
C THR A 63 12.94 -11.40 12.80
N GLU A 64 12.02 -12.31 12.44
CA GLU A 64 12.05 -13.06 11.18
C GLU A 64 10.77 -12.80 10.38
N THR A 65 10.94 -12.51 9.10
CA THR A 65 9.87 -12.39 8.13
C THR A 65 9.97 -13.49 7.09
N GLN A 66 8.94 -14.32 6.98
CA GLN A 66 8.82 -15.31 5.91
C GLN A 66 8.19 -14.69 4.68
N GLY A 67 8.75 -14.94 3.52
CA GLY A 67 8.26 -14.44 2.25
C GLY A 67 8.14 -15.52 1.19
N TYR A 68 7.24 -15.27 0.24
CA TYR A 68 7.11 -16.04 -0.97
C TYR A 68 7.25 -15.11 -2.17
N ALA A 69 8.23 -15.40 -3.01
CA ALA A 69 8.55 -14.62 -4.19
C ALA A 69 8.49 -15.49 -5.44
N LYS A 70 8.14 -14.87 -6.55
CA LYS A 70 8.06 -15.46 -7.88
C LYS A 70 9.00 -14.69 -8.79
N VAL A 71 9.87 -15.39 -9.47
CA VAL A 71 10.84 -14.82 -10.42
C VAL A 71 10.48 -15.32 -11.81
N TYR A 72 10.10 -14.39 -12.68
CA TYR A 72 9.69 -14.70 -14.05
C TYR A 72 10.86 -14.62 -15.02
N ALA A 73 10.83 -15.45 -16.06
CA ALA A 73 11.79 -15.38 -17.14
C ALA A 73 11.54 -14.16 -18.04
N ASN A 74 10.25 -13.85 -18.32
CA ASN A 74 9.80 -12.81 -19.24
C ASN A 74 8.71 -11.92 -18.62
N LYS A 75 8.66 -10.64 -19.05
CA LYS A 75 7.57 -9.72 -18.66
C LYS A 75 6.20 -10.13 -19.19
N ASP A 76 6.15 -10.72 -20.38
CA ASP A 76 4.89 -11.15 -21.00
C ASP A 76 4.26 -12.29 -20.23
N ALA A 77 5.04 -13.31 -19.83
CA ALA A 77 4.60 -14.38 -18.96
C ALA A 77 4.10 -13.87 -17.61
N MET A 78 4.80 -12.90 -17.01
CA MET A 78 4.41 -12.26 -15.76
C MET A 78 3.05 -11.55 -15.91
N ASN A 79 2.86 -10.75 -16.96
CA ASN A 79 1.62 -9.98 -17.18
C ASN A 79 0.42 -10.87 -17.49
N LEU A 80 0.65 -12.03 -18.10
CA LEU A 80 -0.39 -12.99 -18.42
C LEU A 80 -0.90 -13.75 -17.18
N ILE A 81 0.00 -14.06 -16.27
CA ILE A 81 -0.28 -14.94 -15.12
C ILE A 81 -0.67 -14.15 -13.88
N GLU A 82 -0.01 -13.02 -13.65
CA GLU A 82 -0.21 -12.25 -12.41
C GLU A 82 -1.45 -11.36 -12.45
N THR A 83 -2.05 -11.19 -11.27
CA THR A 83 -3.20 -10.31 -11.11
C THR A 83 -2.80 -8.85 -11.18
N LYS A 84 -3.66 -7.98 -11.72
CA LYS A 84 -3.43 -6.52 -11.79
C LYS A 84 -3.02 -5.90 -10.45
N PRO A 85 -3.68 -6.20 -9.30
CA PRO A 85 -3.27 -5.64 -8.01
C PRO A 85 -1.86 -6.07 -7.57
N SER A 86 -1.39 -7.24 -8.00
CA SER A 86 -0.03 -7.70 -7.72
C SER A 86 0.99 -6.88 -8.52
N LEU A 87 0.71 -6.69 -9.81
CA LEU A 87 1.55 -5.86 -10.69
C LEU A 87 1.60 -4.40 -10.23
N ASP A 88 0.47 -3.82 -9.83
CA ASP A 88 0.39 -2.43 -9.36
C ASP A 88 1.24 -2.19 -8.11
N ARG A 89 1.28 -3.14 -7.19
CA ARG A 89 2.14 -3.08 -6.00
C ARG A 89 3.64 -3.06 -6.33
N HIS A 90 4.01 -3.54 -7.52
CA HIS A 90 5.40 -3.69 -7.96
C HIS A 90 5.82 -2.69 -9.04
N LYS A 91 4.89 -1.89 -9.59
CA LYS A 91 5.18 -0.91 -10.65
C LYS A 91 6.26 0.12 -10.28
N ASN A 92 6.31 0.53 -9.02
CA ASN A 92 7.23 1.57 -8.55
C ASN A 92 8.57 1.05 -8.02
N ILE A 93 8.88 -0.24 -8.24
CA ILE A 93 10.07 -0.85 -7.65
C ILE A 93 11.33 -0.65 -8.51
N GLY A 94 11.14 -0.40 -9.81
CA GLY A 94 12.22 -0.06 -10.75
C GLY A 94 12.60 1.41 -10.77
N GLU A 95 11.71 2.30 -10.37
CA GLU A 95 11.96 3.74 -10.33
C GLU A 95 12.45 4.17 -8.95
N ALA A 96 13.50 5.00 -8.92
CA ALA A 96 13.91 5.71 -7.71
C ALA A 96 12.72 6.50 -7.17
N PRO A 97 12.52 6.62 -5.84
CA PRO A 97 11.35 7.27 -5.28
C PRO A 97 11.29 8.72 -5.76
N LYS A 98 10.45 8.98 -6.75
CA LYS A 98 9.95 10.33 -6.97
C LYS A 98 9.22 10.68 -5.69
N LYS A 99 9.78 11.61 -4.93
CA LYS A 99 9.07 12.29 -3.84
C LYS A 99 7.88 12.99 -4.49
N GLU A 100 6.74 12.34 -4.54
CA GLU A 100 5.47 13.03 -4.68
C GLU A 100 5.32 13.86 -3.40
N LYS A 101 5.58 15.15 -3.54
CA LYS A 101 5.04 16.16 -2.64
C LYS A 101 3.53 15.96 -2.66
N VAL A 102 3.01 15.37 -1.61
CA VAL A 102 1.60 15.51 -1.26
C VAL A 102 1.42 17.01 -1.05
N ALA A 103 0.81 17.66 -2.03
CA ALA A 103 0.31 19.01 -1.87
C ALA A 103 -0.78 18.94 -0.79
N ALA A 104 -0.48 19.51 0.36
CA ALA A 104 -1.48 19.81 1.36
C ALA A 104 -2.49 20.78 0.73
N PRO A 105 -3.79 20.64 0.96
CA PRO A 105 -4.74 21.66 0.58
C PRO A 105 -4.42 22.92 1.40
N GLU A 106 -4.10 24.00 0.71
CA GLU A 106 -4.03 25.34 1.29
C GLU A 106 -5.43 25.73 1.74
N GLU A 107 -5.60 25.84 3.04
CA GLU A 107 -6.66 26.63 3.65
C GLU A 107 -6.37 28.10 3.36
N THR A 108 -7.05 28.65 2.39
CA THR A 108 -7.14 30.11 2.23
C THR A 108 -8.12 30.63 3.28
N ASN A 109 -7.54 31.16 4.32
CA ASN A 109 -8.22 32.05 5.25
C ASN A 109 -8.14 33.47 4.65
N GLU A 110 -9.20 33.93 4.07
CA GLU A 110 -9.41 35.36 3.81
C GLU A 110 -10.49 35.89 4.75
N GLU A 111 -10.00 36.54 5.81
CA GLU A 111 -10.72 37.55 6.55
C GLU A 111 -10.95 38.75 5.63
N GLU A 112 -12.17 39.11 5.38
CA GLU A 112 -12.54 40.51 5.15
C GLU A 112 -13.80 40.86 5.91
N VAL A 113 -13.57 41.75 6.84
CA VAL A 113 -14.48 42.55 7.64
C VAL A 113 -15.19 43.54 6.75
N SER A 114 -16.49 43.61 6.79
CA SER A 114 -17.21 44.89 6.62
C SER A 114 -18.56 44.82 7.30
N GLU A 115 -18.70 45.80 8.11
CA GLU A 115 -19.78 46.24 8.98
C GLU A 115 -21.05 46.67 8.25
N GLU A 116 -22.08 46.83 9.11
CA GLU A 116 -23.32 47.66 8.96
C GLU A 116 -24.47 46.94 8.22
N ASP A 117 -25.62 46.99 8.69
CA ASP A 117 -26.40 47.70 9.70
C ASP A 117 -27.87 47.26 9.58
N ASN A 118 -28.51 47.17 10.72
CA ASN A 118 -29.87 47.65 10.91
C ASN A 118 -31.12 46.76 10.63
N LYS A 119 -31.70 46.42 11.74
CA LYS A 119 -33.08 46.77 12.15
C LYS A 119 -34.25 45.83 11.85
N GLU A 120 -34.83 45.44 13.01
CA GLU A 120 -36.26 45.37 13.36
C GLU A 120 -37.17 44.56 12.42
N GLU A 121 -38.02 43.73 12.85
CA GLU A 121 -39.10 43.82 13.82
C GLU A 121 -39.81 42.46 13.96
N ALA A 122 -40.04 42.07 15.16
CA ALA A 122 -41.17 41.48 15.82
C ALA A 122 -42.34 40.92 14.98
N THR A 123 -42.83 39.78 15.37
CA THR A 123 -44.15 39.43 15.95
C THR A 123 -44.28 37.90 15.95
N GLU A 124 -44.40 37.28 17.08
CA GLU A 124 -45.54 36.68 17.74
C GLU A 124 -46.57 35.99 16.84
N GLU A 125 -46.77 34.73 17.11
CA GLU A 125 -48.00 34.09 17.58
C GLU A 125 -47.85 32.57 17.60
N GLU A 126 -47.94 32.00 18.69
CA GLU A 126 -48.81 31.07 19.39
C GLU A 126 -49.74 30.21 18.52
N GLY A 127 -49.88 29.00 18.96
CA GLY A 127 -50.93 28.05 18.63
C GLY A 127 -50.42 26.60 18.70
N GLU A 128 -50.30 26.04 19.81
CA GLU A 128 -51.18 25.21 20.63
C GLU A 128 -51.97 24.10 19.90
N VAL A 129 -51.75 22.90 20.48
CA VAL A 129 -52.77 21.85 20.81
C VAL A 129 -53.18 20.92 19.65
N GLU A 130 -53.27 19.69 19.79
CA GLU A 130 -53.57 18.58 20.69
C GLU A 130 -53.45 17.24 19.97
N THR A 131 -52.93 16.31 20.68
CA THR A 131 -53.40 14.95 21.03
C THR A 131 -54.41 14.25 20.14
N ASN A 132 -54.17 13.01 19.89
CA ASN A 132 -54.95 11.77 20.17
C ASN A 132 -54.35 10.62 19.38
N GLU A 133 -53.86 9.58 19.99
CA GLU A 133 -54.45 8.39 20.60
C GLU A 133 -55.24 7.52 19.63
N GLU A 134 -54.82 6.23 19.68
CA GLU A 134 -55.58 4.99 19.41
C GLU A 134 -55.93 4.67 17.93
N ASP A 135 -55.46 3.55 17.40
CA ASP A 135 -55.86 2.17 17.67
C ASP A 135 -54.81 1.17 17.11
#